data_a887ff454c0da564e926f2471934cd34
#
_entry.id   a887ff454c0da564e926f2471934cd34
#
_cell.length_a   1.000
_cell.length_b   1.000
_cell.length_c   1.000
_cell.angle_alpha   90.00
_cell.angle_beta   90.00
_cell.angle_gamma   90.00
#
_symmetry.space_group_name_H-M   'P 1'
#
loop_
_entity.id
_entity.type
_entity.pdbx_description
1 polymer ?
#
loop_
_entity_poly.entity_id
_entity_poly.type
_entity_poly.pdbx_seq_one_letter_code
_entity_poly.pdbx_strand_id
1 'polypeptide(L)'
;MNGMNGMNSMTPATHLLLVIATPLIGAVVAWVLGSRGLSAVRQSAAVTALITLFNAGWLVLRYLQSPEAAAGEPYAVASAPWLVGGIFDVRLSLGLDGLSIWLFGLSALLSLTAVLVSWNAIREKPVGFYVLLLLLEAAMLGVFAARDVILFYVFFEFTLVPLFFLIGIWGHEERRRAAVKFFIYTLTGSVLAFLGLLTIVLWNASHTGTVTFDIASLTAGTAAHPLPMNAEGGWLQMIVFLALFAGFAVKVPIVPFHTWLPLAHVEAPTGGSVDLAGVLLKIGIYGFLRFSMPMLPDATAAAAPWLFGLGAVGIIYGALVALVQTDLKRLIAYSSVSHMGYIVMGLFALETVAVQGANLQLINHGLSAAGLFALVGMIYERFHTRSIANLGGIATKAPWLTVFFMLFTFSSIGLPGLNGFVGEFLILAGSFQRAWTGVAPALRTPYLVMAVSAVAGVVLGAWYMLWAVERVFFGGSREPPRQAGVTHGHDAHGYSAHGHDAPAGHDGRCDLEWYEVAAVLPLAVFVLWIGLTPATFLAPPAAMLRAATRAATTAFDAQMRDLDDRAPTTPAAHVADRVVGHGHPAPRQSFTLTSKPNPDTELTLDRP
;
A
#
# COMPACT_ATOMS: atom_id res chain seq x y z
N MET A 1 40.40 14.42 -31.69
CA MET A 1 39.18 14.57 -30.90
C MET A 1 38.77 13.23 -30.26
N ASN A 2 39.61 12.64 -29.42
CA ASN A 2 39.35 11.36 -28.72
C ASN A 2 39.83 11.48 -27.28
N GLY A 3 39.15 12.29 -26.47
CA GLY A 3 39.62 12.56 -25.11
C GLY A 3 38.54 12.89 -24.08
N MET A 4 37.26 12.63 -24.34
CA MET A 4 36.16 12.93 -23.36
C MET A 4 35.18 11.80 -23.11
N ASN A 5 35.50 10.54 -23.43
CA ASN A 5 34.64 9.38 -23.14
C ASN A 5 35.07 8.56 -21.91
N GLY A 6 35.72 9.18 -20.94
CA GLY A 6 36.24 8.52 -19.74
C GLY A 6 35.39 8.69 -18.45
N MET A 7 34.20 9.25 -18.48
CA MET A 7 33.27 9.10 -17.37
C MET A 7 32.60 7.74 -17.52
N ASN A 8 33.17 6.72 -16.85
CA ASN A 8 32.54 5.42 -16.66
C ASN A 8 31.08 5.66 -16.17
N SER A 9 30.12 5.36 -17.05
CA SER A 9 28.70 5.37 -16.67
C SER A 9 28.52 4.32 -15.58
N MET A 10 28.20 4.74 -14.35
CA MET A 10 27.88 3.84 -13.25
C MET A 10 26.89 2.78 -13.73
N THR A 11 27.15 1.52 -13.39
CA THR A 11 26.20 0.46 -13.71
C THR A 11 24.91 0.68 -12.91
N PRO A 12 23.74 0.28 -13.43
CA PRO A 12 22.47 0.38 -12.68
C PRO A 12 22.53 -0.27 -11.30
N ALA A 13 23.29 -1.38 -11.18
CA ALA A 13 23.52 -2.07 -9.91
C ALA A 13 24.27 -1.19 -8.89
N THR A 14 25.35 -0.55 -9.30
CA THR A 14 26.10 0.38 -8.43
C THR A 14 25.23 1.57 -8.04
N HIS A 15 24.39 2.05 -8.97
CA HIS A 15 23.48 3.15 -8.69
C HIS A 15 22.44 2.78 -7.63
N LEU A 16 21.85 1.57 -7.70
CA LEU A 16 20.92 1.07 -6.69
C LEU A 16 21.57 1.03 -5.28
N LEU A 17 22.80 0.52 -5.18
CA LEU A 17 23.53 0.50 -3.91
C LEU A 17 23.73 1.90 -3.35
N LEU A 18 24.07 2.87 -4.20
CA LEU A 18 24.23 4.26 -3.79
C LEU A 18 22.91 4.89 -3.32
N VAL A 19 21.78 4.61 -3.98
CA VAL A 19 20.48 5.12 -3.54
C VAL A 19 20.14 4.66 -2.12
N ILE A 20 20.37 3.38 -1.81
CA ILE A 20 20.12 2.83 -0.46
C ILE A 20 21.14 3.33 0.55
N ALA A 21 22.40 3.52 0.16
CA ALA A 21 23.44 4.02 1.04
C ALA A 21 23.32 5.53 1.33
N THR A 22 22.74 6.31 0.43
CA THR A 22 22.61 7.78 0.56
C THR A 22 21.93 8.18 1.88
N PRO A 23 20.74 7.67 2.25
CA PRO A 23 20.11 8.04 3.53
C PRO A 23 20.90 7.55 4.75
N LEU A 24 21.64 6.43 4.67
CA LEU A 24 22.53 5.98 5.75
C LEU A 24 23.69 6.95 5.95
N ILE A 25 24.34 7.38 4.86
CA ILE A 25 25.40 8.39 4.90
C ILE A 25 24.82 9.72 5.40
N GLY A 26 23.65 10.13 4.92
CA GLY A 26 22.94 11.31 5.36
C GLY A 26 22.60 11.31 6.86
N ALA A 27 22.24 10.16 7.42
CA ALA A 27 22.01 10.01 8.86
C ALA A 27 23.29 10.29 9.66
N VAL A 28 24.44 9.78 9.21
CA VAL A 28 25.75 10.07 9.83
C VAL A 28 26.09 11.55 9.69
N VAL A 29 25.88 12.15 8.52
CA VAL A 29 26.11 13.58 8.27
C VAL A 29 25.23 14.46 9.17
N ALA A 30 23.94 14.13 9.28
CA ALA A 30 23.00 14.85 10.16
C ALA A 30 23.43 14.74 11.64
N TRP A 31 23.91 13.57 12.06
CA TRP A 31 24.43 13.36 13.42
C TRP A 31 25.67 14.21 13.68
N VAL A 32 26.66 14.21 12.78
CA VAL A 32 27.88 15.04 12.91
C VAL A 32 27.57 16.53 12.90
N LEU A 33 26.64 16.97 12.04
CA LEU A 33 26.22 18.37 11.94
C LEU A 33 25.34 18.81 13.12
N GLY A 34 24.94 17.90 14.02
CA GLY A 34 24.17 18.21 15.21
C GLY A 34 24.77 19.29 16.08
N SER A 35 26.12 19.38 16.17
CA SER A 35 26.85 20.42 16.88
C SER A 35 26.74 21.83 16.25
N ARG A 36 26.37 21.93 14.96
CA ARG A 36 26.24 23.18 14.20
C ARG A 36 24.86 23.83 14.31
N GLY A 37 23.91 23.17 14.98
CA GLY A 37 22.58 23.69 15.24
C GLY A 37 21.48 23.11 14.35
N LEU A 38 20.24 23.46 14.68
CA LEU A 38 19.01 22.92 14.12
C LEU A 38 18.91 23.08 12.59
N SER A 39 19.31 24.26 12.07
CA SER A 39 19.23 24.56 10.63
C SER A 39 20.12 23.60 9.81
N ALA A 40 21.35 23.34 10.28
CA ALA A 40 22.28 22.46 9.59
C ALA A 40 21.76 20.99 9.52
N VAL A 41 21.14 20.52 10.59
CA VAL A 41 20.55 19.18 10.63
C VAL A 41 19.37 19.05 9.66
N ARG A 42 18.45 20.02 9.68
CA ARG A 42 17.29 20.05 8.76
C ARG A 42 17.70 20.10 7.30
N GLN A 43 18.64 21.00 6.98
CA GLN A 43 19.16 21.16 5.62
C GLN A 43 19.86 19.89 5.14
N SER A 44 20.70 19.26 5.98
CA SER A 44 21.37 18.02 5.61
C SER A 44 20.39 16.89 5.35
N ALA A 45 19.35 16.74 6.18
CA ALA A 45 18.31 15.74 5.98
C ALA A 45 17.51 15.98 4.69
N ALA A 46 17.11 17.24 4.42
CA ALA A 46 16.37 17.59 3.21
C ALA A 46 17.21 17.39 1.94
N VAL A 47 18.48 17.78 1.96
CA VAL A 47 19.40 17.56 0.84
C VAL A 47 19.61 16.07 0.60
N THR A 48 19.79 15.28 1.66
CA THR A 48 19.93 13.81 1.55
C THR A 48 18.69 13.18 0.92
N ALA A 49 17.49 13.47 1.45
CA ALA A 49 16.24 12.93 0.92
C ALA A 49 15.99 13.39 -0.53
N LEU A 50 16.36 14.62 -0.90
CA LEU A 50 16.27 15.11 -2.27
C LEU A 50 17.22 14.38 -3.21
N ILE A 51 18.46 14.13 -2.79
CA ILE A 51 19.43 13.33 -3.55
C ILE A 51 18.92 11.91 -3.73
N THR A 52 18.40 11.29 -2.67
CA THR A 52 17.81 9.95 -2.72
C THR A 52 16.64 9.92 -3.70
N LEU A 53 15.71 10.87 -3.62
CA LEU A 53 14.57 10.96 -4.53
C LEU A 53 14.98 11.13 -5.99
N PHE A 54 15.95 12.02 -6.26
CA PHE A 54 16.44 12.22 -7.63
C PHE A 54 17.04 10.94 -8.21
N ASN A 55 17.89 10.26 -7.43
CA ASN A 55 18.53 9.03 -7.87
C ASN A 55 17.54 7.85 -7.97
N ALA A 56 16.59 7.73 -7.05
CA ALA A 56 15.52 6.75 -7.13
C ALA A 56 14.62 7.00 -8.37
N GLY A 57 14.25 8.25 -8.61
CA GLY A 57 13.50 8.65 -9.80
C GLY A 57 14.24 8.35 -11.11
N TRP A 58 15.55 8.54 -11.13
CA TRP A 58 16.38 8.16 -12.28
C TRP A 58 16.36 6.65 -12.52
N LEU A 59 16.47 5.80 -11.47
CA LEU A 59 16.34 4.35 -11.59
C LEU A 59 14.96 3.94 -12.11
N VAL A 60 13.88 4.56 -11.60
CA VAL A 60 12.52 4.33 -12.10
C VAL A 60 12.43 4.64 -13.59
N LEU A 61 12.88 5.81 -14.02
CA LEU A 61 12.84 6.22 -15.43
C LEU A 61 13.66 5.27 -16.34
N ARG A 62 14.83 4.83 -15.88
CA ARG A 62 15.65 3.88 -16.62
C ARG A 62 15.03 2.50 -16.70
N TYR A 63 14.41 2.03 -15.61
CA TYR A 63 13.64 0.78 -15.61
C TYR A 63 12.52 0.83 -16.66
N LEU A 64 11.72 1.90 -16.67
CA LEU A 64 10.60 2.06 -17.62
C LEU A 64 11.04 2.03 -19.10
N GLN A 65 12.29 2.37 -19.38
CA GLN A 65 12.88 2.37 -20.72
C GLN A 65 13.65 1.08 -21.03
N SER A 66 13.78 0.18 -20.06
CA SER A 66 14.61 -1.02 -20.19
C SER A 66 13.83 -2.21 -20.79
N PRO A 67 14.49 -3.16 -21.47
CA PRO A 67 13.87 -4.38 -21.95
C PRO A 67 13.40 -5.27 -20.79
N GLU A 68 14.04 -5.23 -19.62
CA GLU A 68 13.71 -5.98 -18.43
C GLU A 68 12.31 -5.63 -17.93
N ALA A 69 11.88 -4.37 -18.04
CA ALA A 69 10.52 -3.95 -17.69
C ALA A 69 9.46 -4.65 -18.54
N ALA A 70 9.69 -4.79 -19.83
CA ALA A 70 8.76 -5.46 -20.74
C ALA A 70 8.76 -6.99 -20.54
N ALA A 71 9.92 -7.57 -20.23
CA ALA A 71 10.10 -8.99 -19.96
C ALA A 71 9.59 -9.41 -18.56
N GLY A 72 9.44 -8.45 -17.63
CA GLY A 72 9.15 -8.73 -16.23
C GLY A 72 10.37 -9.29 -15.47
N GLU A 73 11.57 -8.94 -15.94
CA GLU A 73 12.81 -9.40 -15.34
C GLU A 73 13.38 -8.40 -14.33
N PRO A 74 14.26 -8.86 -13.42
CA PRO A 74 14.91 -7.99 -12.45
C PRO A 74 15.88 -7.01 -13.09
N TYR A 75 15.85 -5.77 -12.61
CA TYR A 75 16.70 -4.66 -13.06
C TYR A 75 17.65 -4.21 -11.96
N ALA A 76 18.83 -3.70 -12.34
CA ALA A 76 19.83 -3.15 -11.42
C ALA A 76 20.30 -4.16 -10.36
N VAL A 77 20.45 -5.42 -10.75
CA VAL A 77 20.79 -6.51 -9.80
C VAL A 77 22.24 -6.35 -9.33
N ALA A 78 22.39 -6.27 -7.99
CA ALA A 78 23.67 -6.30 -7.28
C ALA A 78 23.65 -7.49 -6.33
N SER A 79 24.61 -8.40 -6.43
CA SER A 79 24.72 -9.55 -5.53
C SER A 79 26.17 -9.73 -5.07
N ALA A 80 26.35 -9.87 -3.77
CA ALA A 80 27.63 -10.16 -3.15
C ALA A 80 27.47 -11.26 -2.08
N PRO A 81 28.44 -12.17 -1.91
CA PRO A 81 28.40 -13.16 -0.84
C PRO A 81 28.47 -12.44 0.52
N TRP A 82 27.59 -12.84 1.44
CA TRP A 82 27.60 -12.32 2.81
C TRP A 82 27.99 -13.40 3.83
N LEU A 83 27.18 -14.45 3.95
CA LEU A 83 27.45 -15.61 4.78
C LEU A 83 27.44 -16.84 3.87
N VAL A 84 28.59 -17.13 3.25
CA VAL A 84 28.77 -18.27 2.35
C VAL A 84 29.79 -19.22 2.94
N GLY A 85 29.38 -20.45 3.18
CA GLY A 85 30.25 -21.51 3.71
C GLY A 85 29.50 -22.83 3.93
N GLY A 86 30.07 -23.93 3.50
CA GLY A 86 29.47 -25.26 3.62
C GLY A 86 28.16 -25.36 2.83
N ILE A 87 27.06 -25.58 3.55
CA ILE A 87 25.70 -25.73 2.96
C ILE A 87 24.93 -24.41 2.89
N PHE A 88 25.44 -23.29 3.43
CA PHE A 88 24.75 -22.00 3.51
C PHE A 88 25.19 -21.07 2.40
N ASP A 89 24.23 -20.47 1.71
CA ASP A 89 24.43 -19.40 0.72
C ASP A 89 23.47 -18.23 1.01
N VAL A 90 23.92 -17.30 1.87
CA VAL A 90 23.22 -16.03 2.15
C VAL A 90 23.95 -14.92 1.41
N ARG A 91 23.21 -14.15 0.60
CA ARG A 91 23.79 -13.11 -0.23
C ARG A 91 23.21 -11.74 0.07
N LEU A 92 24.02 -10.71 0.02
CA LEU A 92 23.58 -9.35 -0.11
C LEU A 92 23.09 -9.15 -1.56
N SER A 93 21.87 -9.58 -1.83
CA SER A 93 21.27 -9.52 -3.17
C SER A 93 20.17 -8.48 -3.21
N LEU A 94 20.36 -7.44 -4.04
CA LEU A 94 19.45 -6.32 -4.25
C LEU A 94 19.11 -6.24 -5.75
N GLY A 95 17.92 -5.75 -6.05
CA GLY A 95 17.45 -5.52 -7.42
C GLY A 95 16.01 -5.02 -7.41
N LEU A 96 15.59 -4.40 -8.49
CA LEU A 96 14.25 -3.87 -8.67
C LEU A 96 13.53 -4.65 -9.76
N ASP A 97 12.21 -4.71 -9.67
CA ASP A 97 11.34 -5.32 -10.69
C ASP A 97 9.97 -4.61 -10.74
N GLY A 98 9.07 -5.10 -11.59
CA GLY A 98 7.76 -4.49 -11.76
C GLY A 98 6.90 -4.38 -10.49
N LEU A 99 7.08 -5.28 -9.52
CA LEU A 99 6.34 -5.20 -8.24
C LEU A 99 6.91 -4.12 -7.32
N SER A 100 8.23 -3.95 -7.34
CA SER A 100 8.95 -3.12 -6.36
C SER A 100 9.21 -1.70 -6.83
N ILE A 101 9.34 -1.46 -8.15
CA ILE A 101 9.85 -0.19 -8.71
C ILE A 101 9.06 1.05 -8.26
N TRP A 102 7.72 0.96 -8.32
CA TRP A 102 6.88 2.09 -7.92
C TRP A 102 6.86 2.31 -6.41
N LEU A 103 6.90 1.24 -5.61
CA LEU A 103 6.97 1.34 -4.14
C LEU A 103 8.31 1.87 -3.68
N PHE A 104 9.40 1.52 -4.39
CA PHE A 104 10.74 2.07 -4.17
C PHE A 104 10.77 3.59 -4.44
N GLY A 105 10.24 4.03 -5.59
CA GLY A 105 10.13 5.45 -5.91
C GLY A 105 9.22 6.23 -4.96
N LEU A 106 8.09 5.63 -4.55
CA LEU A 106 7.17 6.19 -3.58
C LEU A 106 7.84 6.36 -2.21
N SER A 107 8.68 5.42 -1.78
CA SER A 107 9.41 5.51 -0.51
C SER A 107 10.31 6.74 -0.47
N ALA A 108 11.10 6.98 -1.51
CA ALA A 108 11.96 8.16 -1.59
C ALA A 108 11.15 9.47 -1.63
N LEU A 109 10.02 9.49 -2.36
CA LEU A 109 9.16 10.67 -2.45
C LEU A 109 8.54 11.03 -1.09
N LEU A 110 8.02 10.03 -0.37
CA LEU A 110 7.36 10.26 0.91
C LEU A 110 8.34 10.58 2.03
N SER A 111 9.56 10.04 1.99
CA SER A 111 10.62 10.40 2.93
C SER A 111 11.00 11.89 2.81
N LEU A 112 11.13 12.42 1.59
CA LEU A 112 11.31 13.86 1.40
C LEU A 112 10.13 14.65 1.96
N THR A 113 8.90 14.22 1.68
CA THR A 113 7.69 14.82 2.25
C THR A 113 7.73 14.80 3.78
N ALA A 114 8.09 13.67 4.40
CA ALA A 114 8.19 13.52 5.84
C ALA A 114 9.24 14.47 6.48
N VAL A 115 10.39 14.66 5.81
CA VAL A 115 11.41 15.62 6.23
C VAL A 115 10.87 17.05 6.16
N LEU A 116 10.23 17.43 5.07
CA LEU A 116 9.72 18.79 4.85
C LEU A 116 8.56 19.14 5.79
N VAL A 117 7.59 18.25 6.01
CA VAL A 117 6.48 18.50 6.95
C VAL A 117 6.94 18.54 8.41
N SER A 118 8.12 18.02 8.71
CA SER A 118 8.71 18.06 10.06
C SER A 118 9.57 19.30 10.31
N TRP A 119 9.69 20.21 9.31
CA TRP A 119 10.64 21.32 9.31
C TRP A 119 10.51 22.21 10.54
N ASN A 120 9.35 22.69 10.85
CA ASN A 120 9.09 23.56 12.00
C ASN A 120 8.50 22.83 13.22
N ALA A 121 7.89 21.66 13.00
CA ALA A 121 7.26 20.86 14.04
C ALA A 121 8.27 20.31 15.07
N ILE A 122 9.49 19.97 14.60
CA ILE A 122 10.49 19.30 15.44
C ILE A 122 11.53 20.30 15.93
N ARG A 123 11.45 20.64 17.22
CA ARG A 123 12.40 21.54 17.90
C ARG A 123 13.23 20.81 18.95
N GLU A 124 12.65 19.80 19.61
CA GLU A 124 13.34 19.00 20.63
C GLU A 124 14.06 17.81 20.00
N LYS A 125 15.30 17.59 20.40
CA LYS A 125 16.16 16.46 19.95
C LYS A 125 16.15 16.26 18.42
N PRO A 126 16.30 17.34 17.61
CA PRO A 126 16.14 17.26 16.16
C PRO A 126 17.12 16.29 15.50
N VAL A 127 18.34 16.17 16.01
CA VAL A 127 19.36 15.26 15.47
C VAL A 127 18.83 13.82 15.46
N GLY A 128 18.34 13.34 16.62
CA GLY A 128 17.79 11.98 16.73
C GLY A 128 16.60 11.77 15.82
N PHE A 129 15.72 12.78 15.68
CA PHE A 129 14.55 12.69 14.81
C PHE A 129 14.93 12.48 13.33
N TYR A 130 15.77 13.37 12.78
CA TYR A 130 16.14 13.31 11.36
C TYR A 130 17.04 12.11 11.06
N VAL A 131 17.90 11.71 11.98
CA VAL A 131 18.68 10.45 11.86
C VAL A 131 17.75 9.26 11.74
N LEU A 132 16.76 9.12 12.63
CA LEU A 132 15.80 8.02 12.59
C LEU A 132 14.93 8.04 11.32
N LEU A 133 14.56 9.23 10.84
CA LEU A 133 13.77 9.38 9.62
C LEU A 133 14.57 8.90 8.39
N LEU A 134 15.86 9.27 8.28
CA LEU A 134 16.73 8.81 7.20
C LEU A 134 17.05 7.31 7.31
N LEU A 135 17.20 6.76 8.52
CA LEU A 135 17.33 5.31 8.71
C LEU A 135 16.06 4.57 8.29
N LEU A 136 14.88 5.13 8.55
CA LEU A 136 13.60 4.59 8.09
C LEU A 136 13.52 4.59 6.55
N GLU A 137 13.97 5.67 5.90
CA GLU A 137 14.06 5.76 4.44
C GLU A 137 14.92 4.63 3.86
N ALA A 138 16.13 4.43 4.40
CA ALA A 138 17.02 3.35 3.98
C ALA A 138 16.36 1.97 4.14
N ALA A 139 15.67 1.74 5.26
CA ALA A 139 14.96 0.49 5.52
C ALA A 139 13.83 0.25 4.50
N MET A 140 13.01 1.26 4.21
CA MET A 140 11.92 1.16 3.23
C MET A 140 12.43 0.87 1.82
N LEU A 141 13.49 1.57 1.37
CA LEU A 141 14.14 1.30 0.09
C LEU A 141 14.70 -0.11 0.03
N GLY A 142 15.35 -0.56 1.12
CA GLY A 142 15.94 -1.89 1.21
C GLY A 142 14.91 -3.02 1.14
N VAL A 143 13.75 -2.87 1.79
CA VAL A 143 12.65 -3.87 1.73
C VAL A 143 12.23 -4.15 0.29
N PHE A 144 12.03 -3.09 -0.52
CA PHE A 144 11.55 -3.24 -1.89
C PHE A 144 12.65 -3.65 -2.88
N ALA A 145 13.91 -3.47 -2.49
CA ALA A 145 15.05 -3.88 -3.31
C ALA A 145 15.59 -5.28 -2.96
N ALA A 146 15.25 -5.84 -1.81
CA ALA A 146 15.77 -7.12 -1.35
C ALA A 146 15.32 -8.29 -2.24
N ARG A 147 16.28 -9.13 -2.66
CA ARG A 147 16.09 -10.35 -3.44
C ARG A 147 16.47 -11.62 -2.68
N ASP A 148 16.93 -11.48 -1.46
CA ASP A 148 17.25 -12.54 -0.51
C ASP A 148 16.29 -12.44 0.69
N VAL A 149 15.80 -13.59 1.17
CA VAL A 149 14.82 -13.67 2.28
C VAL A 149 15.38 -13.07 3.56
N ILE A 150 16.65 -13.35 3.90
CA ILE A 150 17.28 -12.79 5.11
C ILE A 150 17.42 -11.28 4.98
N LEU A 151 17.87 -10.81 3.82
CA LEU A 151 18.03 -9.38 3.58
C LEU A 151 16.68 -8.65 3.58
N PHE A 152 15.63 -9.25 2.99
CA PHE A 152 14.27 -8.75 3.09
C PHE A 152 13.83 -8.63 4.55
N TYR A 153 14.01 -9.70 5.35
CA TYR A 153 13.60 -9.71 6.75
C TYR A 153 14.36 -8.67 7.59
N VAL A 154 15.66 -8.54 7.37
CA VAL A 154 16.48 -7.51 8.05
C VAL A 154 15.93 -6.11 7.79
N PHE A 155 15.67 -5.74 6.54
CA PHE A 155 15.11 -4.43 6.22
C PHE A 155 13.65 -4.29 6.71
N PHE A 156 12.86 -5.36 6.62
CA PHE A 156 11.49 -5.40 7.12
C PHE A 156 11.41 -5.08 8.62
N GLU A 157 12.27 -5.71 9.44
CA GLU A 157 12.39 -5.43 10.87
C GLU A 157 13.02 -4.06 11.14
N PHE A 158 13.99 -3.67 10.32
CA PHE A 158 14.64 -2.38 10.51
C PHE A 158 13.68 -1.19 10.29
N THR A 159 12.57 -1.37 9.57
CA THR A 159 11.51 -0.33 9.51
C THR A 159 10.84 -0.09 10.87
N LEU A 160 10.82 -1.10 11.73
CA LEU A 160 10.12 -1.06 13.01
C LEU A 160 10.85 -0.19 14.03
N VAL A 161 12.19 -0.33 14.11
CA VAL A 161 13.01 0.31 15.14
C VAL A 161 12.97 1.85 15.06
N PRO A 162 13.26 2.49 13.92
CA PRO A 162 13.16 3.94 13.82
C PRO A 162 11.77 4.46 14.15
N LEU A 163 10.72 3.80 13.65
CA LEU A 163 9.35 4.24 13.86
C LEU A 163 8.91 4.09 15.33
N PHE A 164 9.33 3.04 16.02
CA PHE A 164 9.10 2.88 17.46
C PHE A 164 9.64 4.08 18.24
N PHE A 165 10.87 4.50 17.96
CA PHE A 165 11.46 5.67 18.61
C PHE A 165 10.82 6.98 18.17
N LEU A 166 10.48 7.14 16.88
CA LEU A 166 9.77 8.32 16.38
C LEU A 166 8.44 8.52 17.11
N ILE A 167 7.63 7.46 17.26
CA ILE A 167 6.37 7.52 18.02
C ILE A 167 6.65 7.73 19.51
N GLY A 168 7.57 6.97 20.12
CA GLY A 168 7.78 6.94 21.56
C GLY A 168 8.40 8.22 22.15
N ILE A 169 9.19 8.96 21.34
CA ILE A 169 9.90 10.17 21.79
C ILE A 169 9.15 11.45 21.39
N TRP A 170 8.74 11.57 20.12
CA TRP A 170 8.13 12.79 19.56
C TRP A 170 6.62 12.68 19.36
N GLY A 171 6.00 11.58 19.81
CA GLY A 171 4.54 11.41 19.80
C GLY A 171 3.82 12.28 20.83
N HIS A 172 2.49 12.26 20.78
CA HIS A 172 1.61 13.01 21.66
C HIS A 172 1.43 12.34 23.05
N GLU A 173 0.28 12.48 23.65
CA GLU A 173 0.02 12.14 25.06
C GLU A 173 0.20 10.64 25.38
N GLU A 174 -0.39 9.76 24.56
CA GLU A 174 -0.32 8.29 24.74
C GLU A 174 0.84 7.63 23.98
N ARG A 175 1.87 8.39 23.59
CA ARG A 175 2.99 7.95 22.73
C ARG A 175 3.64 6.64 23.15
N ARG A 176 3.87 6.43 24.45
CA ARG A 176 4.50 5.20 24.96
C ARG A 176 3.62 3.98 24.72
N ARG A 177 2.32 4.10 25.03
CA ARG A 177 1.34 3.04 24.79
C ARG A 177 1.22 2.71 23.31
N ALA A 178 1.18 3.74 22.46
CA ALA A 178 1.12 3.59 21.02
C ALA A 178 2.37 2.90 20.45
N ALA A 179 3.56 3.36 20.86
CA ALA A 179 4.83 2.78 20.43
C ALA A 179 4.96 1.31 20.84
N VAL A 180 4.69 0.98 22.12
CA VAL A 180 4.77 -0.38 22.63
C VAL A 180 3.74 -1.29 21.95
N LYS A 181 2.48 -0.84 21.78
CA LYS A 181 1.47 -1.63 21.09
C LYS A 181 1.86 -1.89 19.63
N PHE A 182 2.31 -0.86 18.92
CA PHE A 182 2.81 -0.97 17.55
C PHE A 182 3.96 -1.99 17.48
N PHE A 183 4.96 -1.86 18.35
CA PHE A 183 6.14 -2.72 18.37
C PHE A 183 5.77 -4.20 18.61
N ILE A 184 5.01 -4.47 19.68
CA ILE A 184 4.64 -5.86 20.04
C ILE A 184 3.79 -6.50 18.94
N TYR A 185 2.79 -5.77 18.40
CA TYR A 185 1.94 -6.31 17.34
C TYR A 185 2.75 -6.68 16.09
N THR A 186 3.59 -5.75 15.63
CA THR A 186 4.33 -5.94 14.39
C THR A 186 5.45 -6.96 14.55
N LEU A 187 6.18 -6.95 15.67
CA LEU A 187 7.24 -7.92 15.94
C LEU A 187 6.70 -9.34 16.09
N THR A 188 5.59 -9.53 16.82
CA THR A 188 5.00 -10.87 16.96
C THR A 188 4.56 -11.43 15.61
N GLY A 189 3.93 -10.62 14.77
CA GLY A 189 3.55 -11.04 13.42
C GLY A 189 4.75 -11.36 12.55
N SER A 190 5.77 -10.52 12.56
CA SER A 190 6.96 -10.68 11.71
C SER A 190 7.81 -11.90 12.08
N VAL A 191 7.93 -12.22 13.36
CA VAL A 191 8.61 -13.45 13.80
C VAL A 191 7.88 -14.69 13.27
N LEU A 192 6.55 -14.72 13.31
CA LEU A 192 5.78 -15.81 12.71
C LEU A 192 6.00 -15.90 11.20
N ALA A 193 5.99 -14.76 10.50
CA ALA A 193 6.27 -14.73 9.07
C ALA A 193 7.69 -15.23 8.75
N PHE A 194 8.68 -14.86 9.56
CA PHE A 194 10.05 -15.35 9.40
C PHE A 194 10.16 -16.87 9.58
N LEU A 195 9.47 -17.44 10.57
CA LEU A 195 9.42 -18.88 10.75
C LEU A 195 8.78 -19.58 9.55
N GLY A 196 7.74 -18.98 8.96
CA GLY A 196 7.15 -19.46 7.72
C GLY A 196 8.14 -19.42 6.55
N LEU A 197 8.85 -18.32 6.35
CA LEU A 197 9.88 -18.20 5.31
C LEU A 197 11.03 -19.20 5.53
N LEU A 198 11.49 -19.36 6.77
CA LEU A 198 12.51 -20.34 7.10
C LEU A 198 12.05 -21.78 6.80
N THR A 199 10.78 -22.09 7.06
CA THR A 199 10.22 -23.41 6.71
C THR A 199 10.28 -23.65 5.20
N ILE A 200 9.99 -22.65 4.36
CA ILE A 200 10.12 -22.73 2.90
C ILE A 200 11.58 -23.00 2.51
N VAL A 201 12.53 -22.30 3.12
CA VAL A 201 13.98 -22.49 2.87
C VAL A 201 14.40 -23.94 3.21
N LEU A 202 14.02 -24.44 4.39
CA LEU A 202 14.35 -25.78 4.83
C LEU A 202 13.67 -26.87 3.99
N TRP A 203 12.43 -26.65 3.58
CA TRP A 203 11.73 -27.54 2.66
C TRP A 203 12.45 -27.63 1.30
N ASN A 204 12.79 -26.47 0.73
CA ASN A 204 13.56 -26.44 -0.51
C ASN A 204 14.92 -27.16 -0.37
N ALA A 205 15.63 -26.91 0.74
CA ALA A 205 16.93 -27.52 1.01
C ALA A 205 16.85 -29.04 1.13
N SER A 206 15.76 -29.59 1.72
CA SER A 206 15.57 -31.04 1.86
C SER A 206 15.39 -31.76 0.50
N HIS A 207 14.98 -31.04 -0.56
CA HIS A 207 14.79 -31.58 -1.89
C HIS A 207 15.94 -31.29 -2.85
N THR A 208 16.64 -30.15 -2.66
CA THR A 208 17.72 -29.70 -3.55
C THR A 208 19.13 -30.00 -3.01
N GLY A 209 19.25 -30.31 -1.71
CA GLY A 209 20.53 -30.51 -1.02
C GLY A 209 21.30 -29.22 -0.73
N THR A 210 20.75 -28.04 -1.07
CA THR A 210 21.40 -26.73 -0.86
C THR A 210 20.48 -25.78 -0.10
N VAL A 211 21.02 -25.08 0.91
CA VAL A 211 20.29 -24.06 1.63
C VAL A 211 20.49 -22.73 0.92
N THR A 212 19.48 -22.28 0.19
CA THR A 212 19.48 -20.97 -0.48
C THR A 212 18.42 -20.06 0.13
N PHE A 213 18.70 -18.76 0.16
CA PHE A 213 17.77 -17.72 0.59
C PHE A 213 17.36 -16.81 -0.58
N ASP A 214 17.83 -17.09 -1.80
CA ASP A 214 17.42 -16.36 -2.99
C ASP A 214 15.93 -16.58 -3.31
N ILE A 215 15.16 -15.50 -3.38
CA ILE A 215 13.71 -15.54 -3.55
C ILE A 215 13.30 -16.22 -4.85
N ALA A 216 14.04 -16.00 -5.94
CA ALA A 216 13.74 -16.59 -7.25
C ALA A 216 13.96 -18.12 -7.22
N SER A 217 15.07 -18.55 -6.63
CA SER A 217 15.40 -19.97 -6.45
C SER A 217 14.37 -20.69 -5.56
N LEU A 218 13.93 -20.04 -4.46
CA LEU A 218 12.88 -20.59 -3.60
C LEU A 218 11.54 -20.70 -4.31
N THR A 219 11.17 -19.70 -5.12
CA THR A 219 9.94 -19.75 -5.92
C THR A 219 9.98 -20.88 -6.95
N ALA A 220 11.10 -21.06 -7.64
CA ALA A 220 11.28 -22.18 -8.57
C ALA A 220 11.28 -23.53 -7.85
N GLY A 221 11.94 -23.62 -6.69
CA GLY A 221 12.01 -24.84 -5.88
C GLY A 221 10.65 -25.27 -5.34
N THR A 222 9.84 -24.34 -4.84
CA THR A 222 8.47 -24.65 -4.37
C THR A 222 7.52 -24.97 -5.52
N ALA A 223 7.76 -24.47 -6.71
CA ALA A 223 7.01 -24.87 -7.91
C ALA A 223 7.37 -26.29 -8.37
N ALA A 224 8.65 -26.71 -8.24
CA ALA A 224 9.11 -28.06 -8.56
C ALA A 224 8.72 -29.08 -7.48
N HIS A 225 8.79 -28.69 -6.23
CA HIS A 225 8.51 -29.52 -5.05
C HIS A 225 7.54 -28.79 -4.11
N PRO A 226 6.23 -28.76 -4.42
CA PRO A 226 5.23 -28.06 -3.61
C PRO A 226 5.18 -28.60 -2.17
N LEU A 227 4.96 -27.71 -1.20
CA LEU A 227 4.68 -28.14 0.16
C LEU A 227 3.34 -28.89 0.20
N PRO A 228 3.22 -29.96 1.00
CA PRO A 228 1.99 -30.77 1.04
C PRO A 228 0.79 -29.98 1.56
N MET A 229 -0.37 -30.20 0.89
CA MET A 229 -1.66 -29.55 1.19
C MET A 229 -2.81 -30.58 1.12
N ASN A 230 -2.59 -31.82 1.61
CA ASN A 230 -3.60 -32.89 1.60
C ASN A 230 -3.55 -33.71 2.90
N ALA A 231 -4.59 -34.53 3.09
CA ALA A 231 -4.70 -35.38 4.29
C ALA A 231 -3.59 -36.43 4.42
N GLU A 232 -3.00 -36.89 3.31
CA GLU A 232 -1.96 -37.91 3.29
C GLU A 232 -0.57 -37.32 3.55
N GLY A 233 -0.26 -36.16 2.94
CA GLY A 233 1.02 -35.45 3.09
C GLY A 233 1.05 -34.38 4.19
N GLY A 234 -0.10 -34.06 4.78
CA GLY A 234 -0.23 -33.04 5.82
C GLY A 234 -0.61 -31.65 5.29
N TRP A 235 -0.78 -30.71 6.23
CA TRP A 235 -1.23 -29.34 5.97
C TRP A 235 -0.11 -28.31 6.05
N LEU A 236 1.12 -28.70 5.71
CA LEU A 236 2.31 -27.86 5.89
C LEU A 236 2.19 -26.55 5.11
N GLN A 237 1.69 -26.59 3.87
CA GLN A 237 1.51 -25.38 3.05
C GLN A 237 0.56 -24.38 3.73
N MET A 238 -0.57 -24.87 4.29
CA MET A 238 -1.52 -24.02 5.02
C MET A 238 -0.91 -23.45 6.32
N ILE A 239 -0.15 -24.26 7.08
CA ILE A 239 0.51 -23.79 8.30
C ILE A 239 1.50 -22.67 7.98
N VAL A 240 2.32 -22.85 6.94
CA VAL A 240 3.27 -21.83 6.48
C VAL A 240 2.53 -20.60 5.95
N PHE A 241 1.45 -20.77 5.20
CA PHE A 241 0.62 -19.66 4.75
C PHE A 241 0.06 -18.86 5.93
N LEU A 242 -0.48 -19.50 6.95
CA LEU A 242 -1.02 -18.83 8.15
C LEU A 242 0.09 -18.10 8.93
N ALA A 243 1.30 -18.63 8.97
CA ALA A 243 2.45 -17.96 9.58
C ALA A 243 2.82 -16.68 8.81
N LEU A 244 2.90 -16.73 7.47
CA LEU A 244 3.11 -15.56 6.64
C LEU A 244 1.94 -14.57 6.73
N PHE A 245 0.71 -15.08 6.71
CA PHE A 245 -0.49 -14.28 6.88
C PHE A 245 -0.50 -13.50 8.18
N ALA A 246 -0.11 -14.11 9.30
CA ALA A 246 -0.06 -13.42 10.61
C ALA A 246 0.84 -12.17 10.54
N GLY A 247 2.03 -12.27 9.95
CA GLY A 247 2.93 -11.13 9.79
C GLY A 247 2.42 -10.06 8.83
N PHE A 248 1.96 -10.49 7.67
CA PHE A 248 1.51 -9.55 6.65
C PHE A 248 0.16 -8.93 6.99
N ALA A 249 -0.79 -9.67 7.58
CA ALA A 249 -2.09 -9.16 8.01
C ALA A 249 -1.99 -8.11 9.12
N VAL A 250 -1.01 -8.25 10.02
CA VAL A 250 -0.71 -7.22 11.02
C VAL A 250 -0.19 -5.96 10.35
N LYS A 251 0.76 -6.08 9.40
CA LYS A 251 1.31 -4.92 8.67
C LYS A 251 0.28 -4.21 7.79
N VAL A 252 -0.59 -4.98 7.09
CA VAL A 252 -1.67 -4.47 6.20
C VAL A 252 -2.82 -3.84 6.97
N PRO A 253 -2.89 -3.90 8.23
CA PRO A 253 -3.94 -3.87 9.26
C PRO A 253 -5.30 -4.44 8.80
N ILE A 254 -5.28 -5.73 8.40
CA ILE A 254 -6.51 -6.46 8.08
C ILE A 254 -7.35 -6.59 9.37
N VAL A 255 -8.67 -6.38 9.27
CA VAL A 255 -9.57 -6.61 10.41
C VAL A 255 -9.56 -8.10 10.77
N PRO A 256 -9.33 -8.49 12.05
CA PRO A 256 -9.30 -7.68 13.29
C PRO A 256 -7.90 -7.19 13.72
N PHE A 257 -6.84 -7.41 12.98
CA PHE A 257 -5.45 -7.11 13.37
C PHE A 257 -5.08 -5.62 13.23
N HIS A 258 -6.03 -4.74 12.93
CA HIS A 258 -5.84 -3.31 12.63
C HIS A 258 -5.69 -2.39 13.87
N THR A 259 -5.99 -2.87 15.08
CA THR A 259 -6.20 -2.00 16.26
C THR A 259 -4.98 -1.20 16.73
N TRP A 260 -3.79 -1.53 16.27
CA TRP A 260 -2.56 -0.78 16.52
C TRP A 260 -2.47 0.49 15.65
N LEU A 261 -3.01 0.44 14.42
CA LEU A 261 -2.81 1.46 13.40
C LEU A 261 -3.39 2.82 13.78
N PRO A 262 -4.69 2.95 14.17
CA PRO A 262 -5.24 4.25 14.52
C PRO A 262 -4.52 4.89 15.72
N LEU A 263 -4.12 4.08 16.71
CA LEU A 263 -3.39 4.57 17.86
C LEU A 263 -1.98 5.06 17.47
N ALA A 264 -1.26 4.28 16.64
CA ALA A 264 0.07 4.68 16.15
C ALA A 264 0.01 5.98 15.34
N HIS A 265 -0.98 6.11 14.42
CA HIS A 265 -1.14 7.33 13.61
C HIS A 265 -1.47 8.56 14.43
N VAL A 266 -2.42 8.45 15.37
CA VAL A 266 -2.85 9.59 16.19
C VAL A 266 -1.68 10.12 17.01
N GLU A 267 -0.86 9.23 17.55
CA GLU A 267 0.26 9.58 18.42
C GLU A 267 1.54 9.95 17.65
N ALA A 268 1.79 9.37 16.47
CA ALA A 268 3.01 9.63 15.73
C ALA A 268 3.18 11.11 15.35
N PRO A 269 4.42 11.64 15.30
CA PRO A 269 4.69 12.94 14.67
C PRO A 269 4.29 12.89 13.19
N THR A 270 4.01 14.06 12.59
CA THR A 270 3.47 14.17 11.23
C THR A 270 4.30 13.41 10.20
N GLY A 271 5.63 13.61 10.18
CA GLY A 271 6.52 12.88 9.26
C GLY A 271 6.46 11.36 9.44
N GLY A 272 6.40 10.87 10.70
CA GLY A 272 6.21 9.45 10.98
C GLY A 272 4.86 8.90 10.48
N SER A 273 3.78 9.71 10.54
CA SER A 273 2.48 9.32 10.00
C SER A 273 2.46 9.28 8.47
N VAL A 274 3.22 10.16 7.80
CA VAL A 274 3.39 10.17 6.34
C VAL A 274 4.02 8.87 5.86
N ASP A 275 5.15 8.45 6.43
CA ASP A 275 5.84 7.21 6.03
C ASP A 275 5.05 5.96 6.43
N LEU A 276 4.42 5.97 7.61
CA LEU A 276 3.60 4.86 8.08
C LEU A 276 2.41 4.61 7.14
N ALA A 277 1.60 5.63 6.84
CA ALA A 277 0.46 5.52 5.94
C ALA A 277 0.88 5.29 4.49
N GLY A 278 1.95 5.97 4.06
CA GLY A 278 2.37 6.01 2.68
C GLY A 278 3.06 4.74 2.20
N VAL A 279 3.92 4.12 3.03
CA VAL A 279 4.81 3.02 2.62
C VAL A 279 4.64 1.77 3.47
N LEU A 280 4.70 1.90 4.80
CA LEU A 280 4.85 0.71 5.66
C LEU A 280 3.68 -0.27 5.57
N LEU A 281 2.45 0.21 5.38
CA LEU A 281 1.27 -0.65 5.19
C LEU A 281 1.37 -1.49 3.92
N LYS A 282 2.04 -0.98 2.88
CA LYS A 282 2.19 -1.64 1.57
C LYS A 282 3.14 -2.81 1.60
N ILE A 283 4.08 -2.81 2.55
CA ILE A 283 5.06 -3.91 2.70
C ILE A 283 4.36 -5.26 2.95
N GLY A 284 3.24 -5.28 3.69
CA GLY A 284 2.50 -6.52 3.91
C GLY A 284 1.84 -7.07 2.64
N ILE A 285 1.24 -6.20 1.80
CA ILE A 285 0.68 -6.61 0.50
C ILE A 285 1.79 -7.06 -0.45
N TYR A 286 2.92 -6.33 -0.46
CA TYR A 286 4.10 -6.75 -1.20
C TYR A 286 4.58 -8.15 -0.76
N GLY A 287 4.52 -8.44 0.55
CA GLY A 287 4.84 -9.76 1.09
C GLY A 287 3.90 -10.88 0.57
N PHE A 288 2.60 -10.63 0.47
CA PHE A 288 1.66 -11.59 -0.15
C PHE A 288 2.01 -11.85 -1.62
N LEU A 289 2.27 -10.80 -2.40
CA LEU A 289 2.64 -10.91 -3.81
C LEU A 289 4.01 -11.57 -4.02
N ARG A 290 4.96 -11.33 -3.13
CA ARG A 290 6.34 -11.79 -3.28
C ARG A 290 6.56 -13.23 -2.78
N PHE A 291 5.83 -13.65 -1.74
CA PHE A 291 6.06 -14.92 -1.06
C PHE A 291 4.81 -15.82 -1.08
N SER A 292 3.67 -15.37 -0.54
CA SER A 292 2.53 -16.25 -0.31
C SER A 292 1.93 -16.78 -1.62
N MET A 293 1.66 -15.91 -2.59
CA MET A 293 0.98 -16.30 -3.83
C MET A 293 1.84 -17.20 -4.74
N PRO A 294 3.14 -16.89 -4.98
CA PRO A 294 3.94 -17.72 -5.86
C PRO A 294 4.44 -19.02 -5.21
N MET A 295 4.70 -19.02 -3.88
CA MET A 295 5.33 -20.16 -3.19
C MET A 295 4.32 -21.10 -2.51
N LEU A 296 3.10 -20.63 -2.21
CA LEU A 296 2.06 -21.36 -1.47
C LEU A 296 0.70 -21.28 -2.21
N PRO A 297 0.64 -21.71 -3.48
CA PRO A 297 -0.52 -21.45 -4.33
C PRO A 297 -1.81 -22.12 -3.85
N ASP A 298 -1.76 -23.37 -3.37
CA ASP A 298 -2.96 -24.10 -2.95
C ASP A 298 -3.53 -23.55 -1.66
N ALA A 299 -2.66 -23.20 -0.69
CA ALA A 299 -3.08 -22.55 0.55
C ALA A 299 -3.63 -21.14 0.30
N THR A 300 -3.02 -20.39 -0.63
CA THR A 300 -3.51 -19.08 -1.06
C THR A 300 -4.90 -19.20 -1.68
N ALA A 301 -5.11 -20.17 -2.57
CA ALA A 301 -6.39 -20.44 -3.20
C ALA A 301 -7.47 -20.82 -2.18
N ALA A 302 -7.16 -21.71 -1.25
CA ALA A 302 -8.08 -22.13 -0.18
C ALA A 302 -8.44 -20.98 0.79
N ALA A 303 -7.51 -20.07 1.05
CA ALA A 303 -7.72 -18.90 1.90
C ALA A 303 -8.41 -17.74 1.17
N ALA A 304 -8.36 -17.69 -0.17
CA ALA A 304 -8.84 -16.55 -0.96
C ALA A 304 -10.31 -16.16 -0.68
N PRO A 305 -11.28 -17.10 -0.56
CA PRO A 305 -12.66 -16.73 -0.25
C PRO A 305 -12.80 -15.98 1.08
N TRP A 306 -12.05 -16.41 2.10
CA TRP A 306 -12.05 -15.80 3.43
C TRP A 306 -11.39 -14.43 3.43
N LEU A 307 -10.27 -14.28 2.72
CA LEU A 307 -9.55 -13.02 2.62
C LEU A 307 -10.28 -11.99 1.75
N PHE A 308 -10.96 -12.43 0.70
CA PHE A 308 -11.88 -11.61 -0.06
C PHE A 308 -13.00 -11.06 0.84
N GLY A 309 -13.60 -11.92 1.67
CA GLY A 309 -14.62 -11.53 2.65
C GLY A 309 -14.07 -10.59 3.74
N LEU A 310 -12.88 -10.86 4.29
CA LEU A 310 -12.24 -9.97 5.26
C LEU A 310 -11.92 -8.60 4.65
N GLY A 311 -11.57 -8.53 3.36
CA GLY A 311 -11.44 -7.28 2.62
C GLY A 311 -12.74 -6.49 2.61
N ALA A 312 -13.87 -7.14 2.24
CA ALA A 312 -15.20 -6.51 2.25
C ALA A 312 -15.60 -6.02 3.66
N VAL A 313 -15.36 -6.84 4.69
CA VAL A 313 -15.58 -6.44 6.09
C VAL A 313 -14.73 -5.23 6.46
N GLY A 314 -13.44 -5.23 6.08
CA GLY A 314 -12.51 -4.12 6.32
C GLY A 314 -12.98 -2.81 5.70
N ILE A 315 -13.51 -2.86 4.46
CA ILE A 315 -14.08 -1.71 3.75
C ILE A 315 -15.21 -1.07 4.57
N ILE A 316 -16.22 -1.86 4.91
CA ILE A 316 -17.44 -1.36 5.59
C ILE A 316 -17.12 -0.96 7.03
N TYR A 317 -16.42 -1.82 7.77
CA TYR A 317 -16.06 -1.55 9.16
C TYR A 317 -15.19 -0.30 9.29
N GLY A 318 -14.13 -0.18 8.47
CA GLY A 318 -13.24 0.98 8.48
C GLY A 318 -13.98 2.28 8.19
N ALA A 319 -14.86 2.28 7.18
CA ALA A 319 -15.68 3.44 6.80
C ALA A 319 -16.67 3.85 7.88
N LEU A 320 -17.41 2.88 8.48
CA LEU A 320 -18.36 3.17 9.55
C LEU A 320 -17.68 3.71 10.81
N VAL A 321 -16.50 3.18 11.15
CA VAL A 321 -15.72 3.69 12.29
C VAL A 321 -15.14 5.07 11.99
N ALA A 322 -14.69 5.33 10.76
CA ALA A 322 -14.23 6.67 10.33
C ALA A 322 -15.34 7.72 10.45
N LEU A 323 -16.57 7.38 10.09
CA LEU A 323 -17.75 8.26 10.13
C LEU A 323 -18.06 8.83 11.53
N VAL A 324 -17.76 8.08 12.58
CA VAL A 324 -18.04 8.49 13.97
C VAL A 324 -16.86 9.14 14.68
N GLN A 325 -15.75 9.37 14.00
CA GLN A 325 -14.58 9.98 14.62
C GLN A 325 -14.76 11.49 14.81
N THR A 326 -14.27 11.99 15.93
CA THR A 326 -14.27 13.41 16.29
C THR A 326 -12.90 14.09 16.09
N ASP A 327 -11.85 13.31 15.90
CA ASP A 327 -10.47 13.75 15.61
C ASP A 327 -10.17 13.51 14.13
N LEU A 328 -9.71 14.55 13.42
CA LEU A 328 -9.46 14.50 11.98
C LEU A 328 -8.34 13.50 11.61
N LYS A 329 -7.29 13.41 12.44
CA LYS A 329 -6.19 12.46 12.22
C LYS A 329 -6.64 11.02 12.40
N ARG A 330 -7.53 10.79 13.37
CA ARG A 330 -8.12 9.47 13.65
C ARG A 330 -9.10 9.03 12.55
N LEU A 331 -9.87 9.98 12.00
CA LEU A 331 -10.74 9.74 10.86
C LEU A 331 -9.94 9.22 9.67
N ILE A 332 -8.85 9.90 9.29
CA ILE A 332 -7.97 9.49 8.18
C ILE A 332 -7.30 8.14 8.47
N ALA A 333 -6.93 7.85 9.73
CA ALA A 333 -6.37 6.55 10.09
C ALA A 333 -7.36 5.39 9.87
N TYR A 334 -8.64 5.57 10.20
CA TYR A 334 -9.67 4.56 9.92
C TYR A 334 -10.08 4.51 8.45
N SER A 335 -10.01 5.62 7.71
CA SER A 335 -10.16 5.57 6.25
C SER A 335 -9.09 4.70 5.60
N SER A 336 -7.86 4.73 6.12
CA SER A 336 -6.80 3.83 5.66
C SER A 336 -7.12 2.36 5.89
N VAL A 337 -7.78 1.99 6.99
CA VAL A 337 -8.26 0.59 7.21
C VAL A 337 -9.26 0.20 6.12
N SER A 338 -10.18 1.09 5.75
CA SER A 338 -11.15 0.86 4.67
C SER A 338 -10.46 0.68 3.31
N HIS A 339 -9.55 1.57 2.94
CA HIS A 339 -8.81 1.49 1.67
C HIS A 339 -7.91 0.26 1.57
N MET A 340 -7.28 -0.15 2.68
CA MET A 340 -6.53 -1.42 2.72
C MET A 340 -7.47 -2.62 2.56
N GLY A 341 -8.73 -2.53 3.01
CA GLY A 341 -9.77 -3.53 2.72
C GLY A 341 -10.00 -3.72 1.23
N TYR A 342 -10.09 -2.64 0.44
CA TYR A 342 -10.18 -2.72 -1.04
C TYR A 342 -8.98 -3.45 -1.64
N ILE A 343 -7.78 -3.11 -1.19
CA ILE A 343 -6.55 -3.74 -1.70
C ILE A 343 -6.54 -5.25 -1.41
N VAL A 344 -6.90 -5.65 -0.19
CA VAL A 344 -6.99 -7.07 0.21
C VAL A 344 -8.04 -7.79 -0.62
N MET A 345 -9.24 -7.21 -0.77
CA MET A 345 -10.32 -7.78 -1.57
C MET A 345 -9.90 -7.95 -3.04
N GLY A 346 -9.29 -6.93 -3.64
CA GLY A 346 -8.81 -6.97 -5.03
C GLY A 346 -7.69 -7.99 -5.25
N LEU A 347 -6.77 -8.11 -4.29
CA LEU A 347 -5.67 -9.07 -4.36
C LEU A 347 -6.18 -10.51 -4.31
N PHE A 348 -7.08 -10.82 -3.36
CA PHE A 348 -7.62 -12.16 -3.15
C PHE A 348 -8.88 -12.48 -3.98
N ALA A 349 -9.30 -11.56 -4.85
CA ALA A 349 -10.18 -11.90 -5.95
C ALA A 349 -9.52 -12.88 -6.93
N LEU A 350 -8.18 -12.91 -6.98
CA LEU A 350 -7.38 -13.74 -7.91
C LEU A 350 -7.82 -13.57 -9.37
N GLU A 351 -8.26 -12.35 -9.71
CA GLU A 351 -8.69 -11.94 -11.04
C GLU A 351 -7.75 -10.83 -11.53
N THR A 352 -7.32 -10.90 -12.78
CA THR A 352 -6.24 -10.05 -13.31
C THR A 352 -6.52 -8.56 -13.13
N VAL A 353 -7.74 -8.10 -13.44
CA VAL A 353 -8.13 -6.68 -13.35
C VAL A 353 -8.14 -6.21 -11.90
N ALA A 354 -8.69 -7.03 -10.98
CA ALA A 354 -8.73 -6.73 -9.55
C ALA A 354 -7.33 -6.65 -8.95
N VAL A 355 -6.43 -7.59 -9.31
CA VAL A 355 -5.04 -7.61 -8.83
C VAL A 355 -4.26 -6.40 -9.33
N GLN A 356 -4.42 -6.02 -10.60
CA GLN A 356 -3.82 -4.80 -11.15
C GLN A 356 -4.34 -3.55 -10.43
N GLY A 357 -5.65 -3.49 -10.17
CA GLY A 357 -6.28 -2.43 -9.38
C GLY A 357 -5.73 -2.37 -7.96
N ALA A 358 -5.60 -3.52 -7.28
CA ALA A 358 -5.03 -3.61 -5.94
C ALA A 358 -3.58 -3.11 -5.88
N ASN A 359 -2.76 -3.51 -6.86
CA ASN A 359 -1.38 -3.03 -6.94
C ASN A 359 -1.28 -1.52 -7.20
N LEU A 360 -2.11 -0.97 -8.09
CA LEU A 360 -2.17 0.48 -8.31
C LEU A 360 -2.67 1.22 -7.06
N GLN A 361 -3.64 0.65 -6.35
CA GLN A 361 -4.19 1.25 -5.14
C GLN A 361 -3.17 1.34 -3.99
N LEU A 362 -2.10 0.53 -3.98
CA LEU A 362 -0.99 0.71 -3.05
C LEU A 362 -0.36 2.10 -3.20
N ILE A 363 -0.10 2.50 -4.44
CA ILE A 363 0.50 3.81 -4.77
C ILE A 363 -0.51 4.92 -4.50
N ASN A 364 -1.75 4.75 -4.96
CA ASN A 364 -2.82 5.74 -4.82
C ASN A 364 -3.09 6.09 -3.37
N HIS A 365 -3.32 5.07 -2.53
CA HIS A 365 -3.51 5.27 -1.09
C HIS A 365 -2.25 5.85 -0.44
N GLY A 366 -1.05 5.44 -0.91
CA GLY A 366 0.20 6.02 -0.42
C GLY A 366 0.26 7.53 -0.59
N LEU A 367 -0.04 8.02 -1.78
CA LEU A 367 -0.03 9.44 -2.12
C LEU A 367 -1.13 10.22 -1.38
N SER A 368 -2.38 9.72 -1.45
CA SER A 368 -3.54 10.43 -0.89
C SER A 368 -3.51 10.48 0.62
N ALA A 369 -3.23 9.36 1.29
CA ALA A 369 -3.17 9.31 2.75
C ALA A 369 -1.98 10.11 3.30
N ALA A 370 -0.80 10.02 2.68
CA ALA A 370 0.36 10.81 3.08
C ALA A 370 0.08 12.32 2.95
N GLY A 371 -0.55 12.76 1.84
CA GLY A 371 -0.96 14.13 1.64
C GLY A 371 -1.96 14.61 2.70
N LEU A 372 -2.98 13.80 3.01
CA LEU A 372 -3.96 14.12 4.06
C LEU A 372 -3.31 14.20 5.45
N PHE A 373 -2.43 13.24 5.82
CA PHE A 373 -1.72 13.31 7.11
C PHE A 373 -0.78 14.50 7.21
N ALA A 374 -0.08 14.85 6.12
CA ALA A 374 0.75 16.04 6.06
C ALA A 374 -0.07 17.30 6.33
N LEU A 375 -1.20 17.47 5.65
CA LEU A 375 -2.07 18.64 5.80
C LEU A 375 -2.74 18.69 7.18
N VAL A 376 -3.13 17.56 7.77
CA VAL A 376 -3.63 17.53 9.16
C VAL A 376 -2.54 17.96 10.15
N GLY A 377 -1.28 17.58 9.90
CA GLY A 377 -0.15 18.07 10.67
C GLY A 377 -0.01 19.60 10.58
N MET A 378 -0.10 20.15 9.36
CA MET A 378 -0.04 21.59 9.10
C MET A 378 -1.22 22.36 9.76
N ILE A 379 -2.42 21.75 9.79
CA ILE A 379 -3.57 22.30 10.54
C ILE A 379 -3.25 22.32 12.03
N TYR A 380 -2.71 21.23 12.57
CA TYR A 380 -2.39 21.14 13.99
C TYR A 380 -1.31 22.16 14.43
N GLU A 381 -0.31 22.40 13.60
CA GLU A 381 0.73 23.41 13.90
C GLU A 381 0.16 24.84 13.99
N ARG A 382 -0.91 25.15 13.23
CA ARG A 382 -1.54 26.47 13.19
C ARG A 382 -2.62 26.64 14.25
N PHE A 383 -3.45 25.63 14.43
CA PHE A 383 -4.65 25.72 15.27
C PHE A 383 -4.53 24.96 16.60
N HIS A 384 -3.45 24.23 16.82
CA HIS A 384 -3.16 23.42 18.02
C HIS A 384 -4.30 22.46 18.42
N THR A 385 -5.17 22.11 17.47
CA THR A 385 -6.26 21.16 17.66
C THR A 385 -6.50 20.34 16.40
N ARG A 386 -7.00 19.10 16.57
CA ARG A 386 -7.45 18.22 15.50
C ARG A 386 -8.93 17.87 15.66
N SER A 387 -9.58 18.44 16.70
CA SER A 387 -11.00 18.22 16.95
C SER A 387 -11.84 18.89 15.87
N ILE A 388 -12.64 18.09 15.15
CA ILE A 388 -13.52 18.57 14.07
C ILE A 388 -14.54 19.58 14.62
N ALA A 389 -14.96 19.44 15.88
CA ALA A 389 -15.91 20.35 16.51
C ALA A 389 -15.31 21.75 16.78
N ASN A 390 -13.98 21.82 17.00
CA ASN A 390 -13.28 23.07 17.35
C ASN A 390 -12.68 23.77 16.12
N LEU A 391 -12.78 23.16 14.93
CA LEU A 391 -12.30 23.73 13.67
C LEU A 391 -13.50 24.20 12.83
N GLY A 392 -13.33 25.29 12.06
CA GLY A 392 -14.33 25.77 11.13
C GLY A 392 -13.86 26.99 10.36
N GLY A 393 -14.30 27.13 9.10
CA GLY A 393 -13.99 28.27 8.24
C GLY A 393 -12.51 28.42 7.85
N ILE A 394 -11.74 27.33 7.84
CA ILE A 394 -10.30 27.36 7.49
C ILE A 394 -10.09 27.87 6.06
N ALA A 395 -11.02 27.60 5.14
CA ALA A 395 -10.92 27.99 3.73
C ALA A 395 -10.70 29.50 3.53
N THR A 396 -11.25 30.33 4.41
CA THR A 396 -11.06 31.78 4.34
C THR A 396 -9.71 32.25 4.83
N LYS A 397 -9.08 31.48 5.74
CA LYS A 397 -7.80 31.83 6.38
C LYS A 397 -6.60 31.19 5.68
N ALA A 398 -6.78 29.98 5.14
CA ALA A 398 -5.75 29.16 4.50
C ALA A 398 -6.28 28.54 3.18
N PRO A 399 -6.44 29.34 2.11
CA PRO A 399 -7.02 28.87 0.86
C PRO A 399 -6.17 27.81 0.16
N TRP A 400 -4.85 27.92 0.12
CA TRP A 400 -3.98 26.91 -0.49
C TRP A 400 -4.00 25.57 0.26
N LEU A 401 -3.97 25.61 1.59
CA LEU A 401 -4.13 24.41 2.43
C LEU A 401 -5.46 23.73 2.12
N THR A 402 -6.53 24.52 1.95
CA THR A 402 -7.86 24.02 1.59
C THR A 402 -7.86 23.37 0.20
N VAL A 403 -7.25 23.99 -0.80
CA VAL A 403 -7.17 23.45 -2.17
C VAL A 403 -6.47 22.08 -2.17
N PHE A 404 -5.31 21.97 -1.51
CA PHE A 404 -4.61 20.68 -1.43
C PHE A 404 -5.40 19.65 -0.63
N PHE A 405 -6.03 20.04 0.48
CA PHE A 405 -6.86 19.11 1.26
C PHE A 405 -8.04 18.59 0.46
N MET A 406 -8.72 19.45 -0.29
CA MET A 406 -9.80 19.08 -1.20
C MET A 406 -9.32 18.13 -2.29
N LEU A 407 -8.17 18.39 -2.90
CA LEU A 407 -7.60 17.53 -3.94
C LEU A 407 -7.36 16.11 -3.39
N PHE A 408 -6.70 15.96 -2.24
CA PHE A 408 -6.45 14.65 -1.64
C PHE A 408 -7.73 14.00 -1.11
N THR A 409 -8.70 14.79 -0.66
CA THR A 409 -10.05 14.29 -0.32
C THR A 409 -10.73 13.70 -1.56
N PHE A 410 -10.79 14.42 -2.67
CA PHE A 410 -11.38 13.94 -3.91
C PHE A 410 -10.64 12.73 -4.47
N SER A 411 -9.32 12.68 -4.32
CA SER A 411 -8.52 11.51 -4.62
C SER A 411 -8.93 10.30 -3.76
N SER A 412 -9.11 10.52 -2.45
CA SER A 412 -9.45 9.45 -1.49
C SER A 412 -10.88 8.91 -1.66
N ILE A 413 -11.83 9.73 -2.07
CA ILE A 413 -13.22 9.29 -2.33
C ILE A 413 -13.43 8.71 -3.74
N GLY A 414 -12.35 8.60 -4.53
CA GLY A 414 -12.44 8.01 -5.86
C GLY A 414 -13.12 8.87 -6.90
N LEU A 415 -12.88 10.21 -6.93
CA LEU A 415 -13.43 11.08 -7.96
C LEU A 415 -12.80 10.75 -9.33
N PRO A 416 -13.61 10.53 -10.40
CA PRO A 416 -13.10 10.30 -11.75
C PRO A 416 -12.12 11.39 -12.21
N GLY A 417 -11.01 10.98 -12.84
CA GLY A 417 -9.91 11.86 -13.23
C GLY A 417 -8.78 11.96 -12.18
N LEU A 418 -8.96 11.39 -10.99
CA LEU A 418 -7.93 11.25 -9.96
C LEU A 418 -7.54 9.79 -9.74
N ASN A 419 -6.38 9.59 -9.16
CA ASN A 419 -5.76 8.28 -8.99
C ASN A 419 -6.64 7.26 -8.24
N GLY A 420 -7.31 7.66 -7.15
CA GLY A 420 -8.14 6.78 -6.31
C GLY A 420 -9.23 6.07 -7.10
N PHE A 421 -9.90 6.79 -8.01
CA PHE A 421 -10.94 6.22 -8.87
C PHE A 421 -10.43 5.02 -9.69
N VAL A 422 -9.26 5.16 -10.32
CA VAL A 422 -8.74 4.11 -11.21
C VAL A 422 -8.50 2.82 -10.44
N GLY A 423 -7.83 2.90 -9.29
CA GLY A 423 -7.52 1.73 -8.46
C GLY A 423 -8.79 1.04 -7.93
N GLU A 424 -9.68 1.81 -7.31
CA GLU A 424 -10.93 1.27 -6.73
C GLU A 424 -11.88 0.73 -7.78
N PHE A 425 -12.01 1.41 -8.92
CA PHE A 425 -12.84 0.94 -10.03
C PHE A 425 -12.35 -0.41 -10.56
N LEU A 426 -11.04 -0.58 -10.78
CA LEU A 426 -10.47 -1.84 -11.25
C LEU A 426 -10.66 -2.96 -10.22
N ILE A 427 -10.50 -2.65 -8.92
CA ILE A 427 -10.75 -3.63 -7.84
C ILE A 427 -12.21 -4.07 -7.86
N LEU A 428 -13.16 -3.14 -7.87
CA LEU A 428 -14.59 -3.45 -7.85
C LEU A 428 -15.02 -4.19 -9.11
N ALA A 429 -14.59 -3.73 -10.29
CA ALA A 429 -14.93 -4.37 -11.57
C ALA A 429 -14.41 -5.82 -11.64
N GLY A 430 -13.13 -6.04 -11.29
CA GLY A 430 -12.56 -7.38 -11.30
C GLY A 430 -13.12 -8.28 -10.19
N SER A 431 -13.43 -7.72 -9.01
CA SER A 431 -14.11 -8.46 -7.94
C SER A 431 -15.53 -8.90 -8.35
N PHE A 432 -16.26 -8.02 -9.03
CA PHE A 432 -17.57 -8.35 -9.58
C PHE A 432 -17.46 -9.41 -10.69
N GLN A 433 -16.49 -9.28 -11.60
CA GLN A 433 -16.22 -10.28 -12.63
C GLN A 433 -15.93 -11.66 -12.01
N ARG A 434 -15.07 -11.72 -11.00
CA ARG A 434 -14.79 -12.99 -10.26
C ARG A 434 -16.07 -13.55 -9.64
N ALA A 435 -16.87 -12.73 -8.99
CA ALA A 435 -18.12 -13.14 -8.36
C ALA A 435 -19.16 -13.65 -9.37
N TRP A 436 -19.18 -13.09 -10.58
CA TRP A 436 -20.20 -13.42 -11.60
C TRP A 436 -19.87 -14.68 -12.38
N THR A 437 -18.63 -14.84 -12.83
CA THR A 437 -18.21 -15.90 -13.76
C THR A 437 -17.11 -16.82 -13.23
N GLY A 438 -16.37 -16.41 -12.19
CA GLY A 438 -15.13 -17.07 -11.78
C GLY A 438 -15.25 -17.95 -10.53
N VAL A 439 -16.45 -18.15 -9.98
CA VAL A 439 -16.69 -19.00 -8.81
C VAL A 439 -17.77 -20.03 -9.09
N ALA A 440 -17.71 -21.16 -8.36
CA ALA A 440 -18.76 -22.20 -8.43
C ALA A 440 -20.14 -21.60 -8.11
N PRO A 441 -21.24 -22.11 -8.71
CA PRO A 441 -22.59 -21.56 -8.53
C PRO A 441 -23.01 -21.42 -7.06
N ALA A 442 -22.60 -22.35 -6.19
CA ALA A 442 -22.87 -22.31 -4.76
C ALA A 442 -22.23 -21.11 -4.04
N LEU A 443 -21.10 -20.60 -4.54
CA LEU A 443 -20.38 -19.47 -3.96
C LEU A 443 -20.71 -18.14 -4.66
N ARG A 444 -21.44 -18.15 -5.77
CA ARG A 444 -21.76 -16.93 -6.52
C ARG A 444 -22.49 -15.87 -5.69
N THR A 445 -23.55 -16.28 -5.00
CA THR A 445 -24.34 -15.33 -4.17
C THR A 445 -23.51 -14.70 -3.05
N PRO A 446 -22.77 -15.43 -2.19
CA PRO A 446 -21.91 -14.78 -1.19
C PRO A 446 -20.84 -13.86 -1.81
N TYR A 447 -20.19 -14.24 -2.90
CA TYR A 447 -19.21 -13.37 -3.55
C TYR A 447 -19.84 -12.10 -4.13
N LEU A 448 -21.04 -12.20 -4.74
CA LEU A 448 -21.77 -11.02 -5.23
C LEU A 448 -22.18 -10.10 -4.08
N VAL A 449 -22.66 -10.65 -2.97
CA VAL A 449 -23.02 -9.85 -1.78
C VAL A 449 -21.80 -9.09 -1.26
N MET A 450 -20.64 -9.74 -1.18
CA MET A 450 -19.39 -9.09 -0.75
C MET A 450 -18.94 -8.03 -1.76
N ALA A 451 -18.97 -8.29 -3.06
CA ALA A 451 -18.59 -7.34 -4.10
C ALA A 451 -19.53 -6.11 -4.14
N VAL A 452 -20.83 -6.33 -4.02
CA VAL A 452 -21.82 -5.23 -3.98
C VAL A 452 -21.71 -4.44 -2.67
N SER A 453 -21.47 -5.10 -1.53
CA SER A 453 -21.25 -4.38 -0.26
C SER A 453 -20.02 -3.47 -0.30
N ALA A 454 -18.96 -3.87 -1.03
CA ALA A 454 -17.78 -3.02 -1.21
C ALA A 454 -18.10 -1.71 -1.95
N VAL A 455 -19.09 -1.71 -2.88
CA VAL A 455 -19.56 -0.45 -3.53
C VAL A 455 -20.15 0.52 -2.51
N ALA A 456 -20.86 0.01 -1.48
CA ALA A 456 -21.36 0.87 -0.40
C ALA A 456 -20.22 1.56 0.37
N GLY A 457 -19.03 0.96 0.41
CA GLY A 457 -17.83 1.57 0.99
C GLY A 457 -17.41 2.87 0.29
N VAL A 458 -17.59 2.99 -1.04
CA VAL A 458 -17.32 4.23 -1.78
C VAL A 458 -18.25 5.34 -1.30
N VAL A 459 -19.55 5.03 -1.14
CA VAL A 459 -20.55 6.00 -0.66
C VAL A 459 -20.23 6.44 0.77
N LEU A 460 -19.89 5.50 1.64
CA LEU A 460 -19.49 5.80 3.03
C LEU A 460 -18.20 6.63 3.07
N GLY A 461 -17.23 6.32 2.19
CA GLY A 461 -15.99 7.06 2.01
C GLY A 461 -16.23 8.52 1.65
N ALA A 462 -17.06 8.76 0.65
CA ALA A 462 -17.49 10.10 0.27
C ALA A 462 -18.21 10.81 1.44
N TRP A 463 -19.07 10.11 2.15
CA TRP A 463 -19.83 10.68 3.26
C TRP A 463 -18.91 11.20 4.38
N TYR A 464 -18.06 10.34 4.97
CA TYR A 464 -17.24 10.79 6.11
C TYR A 464 -16.21 11.86 5.72
N MET A 465 -15.64 11.79 4.50
CA MET A 465 -14.66 12.77 4.05
C MET A 465 -15.31 14.12 3.76
N LEU A 466 -16.40 14.16 3.01
CA LEU A 466 -17.09 15.41 2.69
C LEU A 466 -17.71 16.05 3.94
N TRP A 467 -18.25 15.24 4.86
CA TRP A 467 -18.74 15.69 6.16
C TRP A 467 -17.63 16.38 6.99
N ALA A 468 -16.41 15.79 7.00
CA ALA A 468 -15.29 16.37 7.72
C ALA A 468 -14.82 17.68 7.05
N VAL A 469 -14.73 17.69 5.70
CA VAL A 469 -14.34 18.87 4.93
C VAL A 469 -15.32 20.02 5.13
N GLU A 470 -16.63 19.78 5.04
CA GLU A 470 -17.65 20.80 5.27
C GLU A 470 -17.47 21.47 6.63
N ARG A 471 -17.25 20.69 7.69
CA ARG A 471 -17.16 21.20 9.05
C ARG A 471 -15.86 21.92 9.36
N VAL A 472 -14.75 21.44 8.82
CA VAL A 472 -13.42 21.94 9.11
C VAL A 472 -13.09 23.16 8.23
N PHE A 473 -13.39 23.10 6.95
CA PHE A 473 -12.95 24.12 5.99
C PHE A 473 -14.02 25.15 5.67
N PHE A 474 -15.29 24.74 5.67
CA PHE A 474 -16.41 25.62 5.32
C PHE A 474 -17.29 25.92 6.55
N GLY A 475 -18.26 26.84 6.39
CA GLY A 475 -19.12 27.29 7.49
C GLY A 475 -18.52 28.42 8.31
N GLY A 476 -19.10 28.66 9.49
CA GLY A 476 -18.69 29.75 10.38
C GLY A 476 -17.29 29.53 10.97
N SER A 477 -16.48 30.60 11.04
CA SER A 477 -15.15 30.53 11.67
C SER A 477 -15.30 30.14 13.14
N ARG A 478 -14.68 29.00 13.49
CA ARG A 478 -14.55 28.52 14.87
C ARG A 478 -13.07 28.57 15.21
N GLU A 479 -12.74 29.29 16.28
CA GLU A 479 -11.40 29.23 16.86
C GLU A 479 -11.47 28.39 18.13
N PRO A 480 -10.47 27.53 18.38
CA PRO A 480 -10.37 26.89 19.69
C PRO A 480 -10.35 28.00 20.74
N PRO A 481 -11.00 27.79 21.91
CA PRO A 481 -10.94 28.78 22.99
C PRO A 481 -9.47 29.06 23.28
N ARG A 482 -9.04 30.31 23.14
CA ARG A 482 -7.74 30.75 23.60
C ARG A 482 -7.67 30.32 25.06
N GLN A 483 -6.70 29.50 25.43
CA GLN A 483 -6.42 29.23 26.82
C GLN A 483 -6.19 30.58 27.46
N ALA A 484 -7.22 31.06 28.21
CA ALA A 484 -7.09 32.24 29.02
C ALA A 484 -5.87 32.02 29.90
N GLY A 485 -4.90 32.93 29.82
CA GLY A 485 -3.64 32.79 30.51
C GLY A 485 -3.91 32.37 31.94
N VAL A 486 -3.33 31.25 32.35
CA VAL A 486 -3.26 30.87 33.75
C VAL A 486 -2.43 31.95 34.42
N THR A 487 -3.10 32.95 35.01
CA THR A 487 -2.49 33.86 35.96
C THR A 487 -2.06 33.02 37.15
N HIS A 488 -0.83 32.53 37.14
CA HIS A 488 -0.23 31.91 38.29
C HIS A 488 -0.09 32.99 39.37
N GLY A 489 -0.93 32.89 40.41
CA GLY A 489 -0.69 33.50 41.68
C GLY A 489 0.72 33.12 42.16
N HIS A 490 1.43 34.14 42.67
CA HIS A 490 2.72 34.00 43.28
C HIS A 490 2.71 32.91 44.36
N ASP A 491 3.42 31.78 44.11
CA ASP A 491 4.10 31.05 45.18
C ASP A 491 5.40 30.51 44.63
N ALA A 492 6.46 30.86 45.33
CA ALA A 492 7.84 30.62 45.01
C ALA A 492 8.20 29.14 45.06
N HIS A 493 8.67 28.56 43.96
CA HIS A 493 9.88 27.70 43.88
C HIS A 493 10.16 27.36 42.42
N GLY A 494 11.32 27.80 41.96
CA GLY A 494 11.78 27.90 40.61
C GLY A 494 11.71 26.60 39.77
N TYR A 495 10.89 26.66 38.76
CA TYR A 495 11.15 26.09 37.44
C TYR A 495 10.59 27.09 36.42
N SER A 496 11.48 27.76 35.70
CA SER A 496 11.14 28.69 34.63
C SER A 496 10.46 27.94 33.50
N ALA A 497 9.13 27.92 33.52
CA ALA A 497 8.33 27.68 32.31
C ALA A 497 8.51 28.92 31.43
N HIS A 498 9.40 28.85 30.44
CA HIS A 498 9.47 29.86 29.40
C HIS A 498 8.10 29.93 28.73
N GLY A 499 7.40 31.05 28.99
CA GLY A 499 6.22 31.42 28.24
C GLY A 499 6.58 31.45 26.75
N HIS A 500 5.97 30.58 25.99
CA HIS A 500 5.98 30.71 24.55
C HIS A 500 5.04 31.88 24.20
N ASP A 501 5.61 33.05 24.09
CA ASP A 501 5.07 34.09 23.23
C ASP A 501 4.88 33.44 21.87
N ALA A 502 3.63 33.33 21.42
CA ALA A 502 3.36 33.03 20.04
C ALA A 502 4.17 34.05 19.22
N PRO A 503 5.05 33.63 18.30
CA PRO A 503 5.71 34.60 17.46
C PRO A 503 4.60 35.36 16.76
N ALA A 504 4.43 36.66 17.08
CA ALA A 504 3.76 37.63 16.25
C ALA A 504 4.60 37.65 14.97
N GLY A 505 4.17 36.69 14.11
CA GLY A 505 4.98 36.39 13.06
C GLY A 505 4.68 37.08 11.81
N HIS A 506 5.43 36.96 10.94
CA HIS A 506 5.45 37.32 9.57
C HIS A 506 4.05 37.38 8.94
N ASP A 507 3.63 38.57 8.58
CA ASP A 507 2.60 38.92 7.57
C ASP A 507 1.24 38.22 7.62
N GLY A 508 0.59 38.07 8.75
CA GLY A 508 -0.86 37.74 8.81
C GLY A 508 -1.36 36.56 7.97
N ARG A 509 -0.49 35.82 7.32
CA ARG A 509 -0.82 34.69 6.45
C ARG A 509 -0.84 33.39 7.26
N CYS A 510 -2.03 32.87 7.52
CA CYS A 510 -2.23 31.54 8.09
C CYS A 510 -2.06 30.39 7.08
N ASP A 511 -1.72 30.68 5.81
CA ASP A 511 -1.67 29.70 4.72
C ASP A 511 -0.32 28.99 4.61
N LEU A 512 -0.18 28.08 3.65
CA LEU A 512 1.00 27.22 3.46
C LEU A 512 2.27 28.02 3.18
N GLU A 513 3.34 27.64 3.85
CA GLU A 513 4.69 28.12 3.57
C GLU A 513 5.30 27.34 2.39
N TRP A 514 6.35 27.91 1.77
CA TRP A 514 6.96 27.35 0.55
C TRP A 514 7.41 25.88 0.72
N TYR A 515 7.97 25.49 1.87
CA TYR A 515 8.42 24.12 2.13
C TYR A 515 7.24 23.15 2.34
N GLU A 516 6.11 23.63 2.84
CA GLU A 516 4.87 22.86 2.97
C GLU A 516 4.26 22.60 1.59
N VAL A 517 4.25 23.62 0.72
CA VAL A 517 3.85 23.46 -0.68
C VAL A 517 4.80 22.48 -1.38
N ALA A 518 6.12 22.61 -1.19
CA ALA A 518 7.11 21.70 -1.74
C ALA A 518 6.92 20.24 -1.26
N ALA A 519 6.38 20.03 -0.07
CA ALA A 519 6.08 18.71 0.47
C ALA A 519 4.85 18.07 -0.20
N VAL A 520 3.78 18.82 -0.46
CA VAL A 520 2.50 18.24 -0.93
C VAL A 520 2.29 18.36 -2.44
N LEU A 521 2.93 19.33 -3.11
CA LEU A 521 2.79 19.55 -4.55
C LEU A 521 3.23 18.34 -5.39
N PRO A 522 4.37 17.68 -5.14
CA PRO A 522 4.74 16.49 -5.89
C PRO A 522 3.71 15.38 -5.74
N LEU A 523 3.14 15.18 -4.54
CA LEU A 523 2.08 14.19 -4.32
C LEU A 523 0.84 14.54 -5.14
N ALA A 524 0.44 15.81 -5.18
CA ALA A 524 -0.68 16.31 -5.96
C ALA A 524 -0.49 16.08 -7.47
N VAL A 525 0.73 16.30 -7.97
CA VAL A 525 1.09 16.04 -9.38
C VAL A 525 0.92 14.55 -9.71
N PHE A 526 1.41 13.64 -8.86
CA PHE A 526 1.25 12.21 -9.07
C PHE A 526 -0.22 11.78 -9.00
N VAL A 527 -1.03 12.34 -8.10
CA VAL A 527 -2.47 12.08 -8.00
C VAL A 527 -3.18 12.39 -9.32
N LEU A 528 -2.88 13.54 -9.93
CA LEU A 528 -3.41 13.93 -11.24
C LEU A 528 -2.85 13.06 -12.36
N TRP A 529 -1.55 12.80 -12.36
CA TRP A 529 -0.89 12.03 -13.41
C TRP A 529 -1.45 10.60 -13.49
N ILE A 530 -1.57 9.91 -12.36
CA ILE A 530 -2.14 8.55 -12.32
C ILE A 530 -3.61 8.57 -12.76
N GLY A 531 -4.39 9.58 -12.35
CA GLY A 531 -5.79 9.71 -12.72
C GLY A 531 -6.01 9.92 -14.22
N LEU A 532 -5.13 10.67 -14.86
CA LEU A 532 -5.24 11.02 -16.29
C LEU A 532 -4.58 9.97 -17.21
N THR A 533 -3.46 9.37 -16.78
CA THR A 533 -2.70 8.42 -17.60
C THR A 533 -2.29 7.17 -16.78
N PRO A 534 -3.27 6.37 -16.32
CA PRO A 534 -3.00 5.22 -15.46
C PRO A 534 -2.14 4.13 -16.12
N ALA A 535 -2.13 4.05 -17.45
CA ALA A 535 -1.35 3.06 -18.19
C ALA A 535 0.16 3.10 -17.84
N THR A 536 0.70 4.29 -17.58
CA THR A 536 2.10 4.48 -17.16
C THR A 536 2.43 3.69 -15.90
N PHE A 537 1.48 3.55 -15.00
CA PHE A 537 1.65 2.89 -13.71
C PHE A 537 1.17 1.43 -13.70
N LEU A 538 0.24 1.07 -14.58
CA LEU A 538 -0.29 -0.28 -14.71
C LEU A 538 0.58 -1.21 -15.56
N ALA A 539 1.23 -0.69 -16.60
CA ALA A 539 1.98 -1.51 -17.55
C ALA A 539 3.25 -2.15 -16.94
N PRO A 540 4.12 -1.43 -16.20
CA PRO A 540 5.37 -1.99 -15.69
C PRO A 540 5.19 -3.19 -14.74
N PRO A 541 4.24 -3.21 -13.80
CA PRO A 541 4.05 -4.36 -12.91
C PRO A 541 3.27 -5.51 -13.55
N ALA A 542 2.63 -5.33 -14.70
CA ALA A 542 1.65 -6.28 -15.24
C ALA A 542 2.21 -7.68 -15.49
N ALA A 543 3.44 -7.80 -16.03
CA ALA A 543 4.08 -9.09 -16.28
C ALA A 543 4.38 -9.82 -14.97
N MET A 544 4.99 -9.13 -14.00
CA MET A 544 5.33 -9.68 -12.69
C MET A 544 4.10 -10.02 -11.86
N LEU A 545 3.03 -9.20 -11.91
CA LEU A 545 1.76 -9.50 -11.23
C LEU A 545 1.16 -10.80 -11.76
N ARG A 546 1.11 -10.98 -13.08
CA ARG A 546 0.64 -12.24 -13.70
C ARG A 546 1.51 -13.42 -13.26
N ALA A 547 2.83 -13.27 -13.26
CA ALA A 547 3.73 -14.35 -12.83
C ALA A 547 3.52 -14.69 -11.35
N ALA A 548 3.44 -13.70 -10.47
CA ALA A 548 3.28 -13.88 -9.02
C ALA A 548 1.94 -14.55 -8.65
N THR A 549 0.86 -14.22 -9.37
CA THR A 549 -0.48 -14.72 -9.03
C THR A 549 -0.91 -15.96 -9.82
N ARG A 550 -0.22 -16.29 -10.91
CA ARG A 550 -0.60 -17.38 -11.85
C ARG A 550 -0.87 -18.71 -11.15
N ALA A 551 0.05 -19.17 -10.31
CA ALA A 551 -0.07 -20.45 -9.63
C ALA A 551 -1.29 -20.49 -8.70
N ALA A 552 -1.48 -19.45 -7.88
CA ALA A 552 -2.62 -19.33 -6.97
C ALA A 552 -3.95 -19.19 -7.71
N THR A 553 -3.99 -18.44 -8.82
CA THR A 553 -5.20 -18.33 -9.67
C THR A 553 -5.55 -19.68 -10.29
N THR A 554 -4.56 -20.40 -10.83
CA THR A 554 -4.79 -21.74 -11.41
C THR A 554 -5.30 -22.73 -10.37
N ALA A 555 -4.73 -22.74 -9.16
CA ALA A 555 -5.18 -23.57 -8.04
C ALA A 555 -6.61 -23.22 -7.62
N PHE A 556 -6.95 -21.94 -7.53
CA PHE A 556 -8.29 -21.47 -7.22
C PHE A 556 -9.32 -21.90 -8.27
N ASP A 557 -9.01 -21.71 -9.55
CA ASP A 557 -9.91 -22.07 -10.63
C ASP A 557 -10.12 -23.60 -10.70
N ALA A 558 -9.12 -24.40 -10.32
CA ALA A 558 -9.25 -25.84 -10.18
C ALA A 558 -10.18 -26.23 -9.02
N GLN A 559 -10.04 -25.58 -7.85
CA GLN A 559 -10.94 -25.79 -6.71
C GLN A 559 -12.38 -25.39 -7.02
N MET A 560 -12.59 -24.32 -7.79
CA MET A 560 -13.93 -23.89 -8.18
C MET A 560 -14.60 -24.90 -9.13
N ARG A 561 -13.86 -25.50 -10.05
CA ARG A 561 -14.37 -26.57 -10.92
C ARG A 561 -14.72 -27.84 -10.14
N ASP A 562 -13.87 -28.28 -9.23
CA ASP A 562 -14.14 -29.45 -8.39
C ASP A 562 -15.40 -29.25 -7.52
N LEU A 563 -15.64 -28.04 -7.02
CA LEU A 563 -16.88 -27.71 -6.30
C LEU A 563 -18.12 -27.72 -7.21
N ASP A 564 -17.99 -27.31 -8.47
CA ASP A 564 -19.09 -27.33 -9.44
C ASP A 564 -19.43 -28.78 -9.84
N ASP A 565 -18.42 -29.63 -10.09
CA ASP A 565 -18.58 -31.03 -10.46
C ASP A 565 -19.20 -31.88 -9.32
N ARG A 566 -18.94 -31.50 -8.06
CA ARG A 566 -19.54 -32.18 -6.87
C ARG A 566 -20.94 -31.65 -6.51
N ALA A 567 -21.38 -30.57 -7.12
CA ALA A 567 -22.73 -30.07 -6.90
C ALA A 567 -23.73 -31.12 -7.41
N PRO A 568 -24.72 -31.55 -6.59
CA PRO A 568 -25.72 -32.52 -7.06
C PRO A 568 -26.42 -31.90 -8.28
N THR A 569 -26.33 -32.62 -9.42
CA THR A 569 -27.12 -32.28 -10.59
C THR A 569 -28.58 -32.39 -10.17
N THR A 570 -29.19 -31.25 -9.84
CA THR A 570 -30.65 -31.20 -9.63
C THR A 570 -31.28 -31.68 -10.95
N PRO A 571 -32.04 -32.78 -10.99
CA PRO A 571 -32.67 -33.19 -12.21
C PRO A 571 -33.57 -32.05 -12.67
N ALA A 572 -33.17 -31.37 -13.75
CA ALA A 572 -34.02 -30.40 -14.38
C ALA A 572 -35.35 -31.07 -14.75
N ALA A 573 -36.38 -30.73 -13.95
CA ALA A 573 -37.79 -30.71 -14.34
C ALA A 573 -38.29 -31.84 -15.29
N HIS A 574 -38.41 -33.05 -14.80
CA HIS A 574 -39.46 -33.96 -15.29
C HIS A 574 -40.83 -33.68 -14.63
N VAL A 575 -41.23 -32.42 -14.59
CA VAL A 575 -42.54 -32.00 -14.04
C VAL A 575 -43.38 -31.25 -15.11
N ALA A 576 -43.14 -31.51 -16.39
CA ALA A 576 -43.98 -30.93 -17.46
C ALA A 576 -44.75 -31.95 -18.31
N ASP A 577 -44.75 -33.27 -17.95
CA ASP A 577 -45.41 -34.27 -18.79
C ASP A 577 -46.46 -35.14 -18.07
N ARG A 578 -47.11 -34.62 -17.03
CA ARG A 578 -48.24 -35.34 -16.39
C ARG A 578 -49.48 -34.47 -16.14
N VAL A 579 -49.86 -33.62 -17.06
CA VAL A 579 -51.28 -33.13 -17.11
C VAL A 579 -51.54 -32.71 -18.56
N VAL A 580 -51.91 -33.60 -19.44
CA VAL A 580 -52.98 -33.42 -20.43
C VAL A 580 -53.28 -34.82 -21.00
N GLY A 581 -54.30 -35.45 -20.46
CA GLY A 581 -54.96 -36.60 -21.11
C GLY A 581 -56.06 -36.09 -22.06
N HIS A 582 -56.19 -36.79 -23.18
CA HIS A 582 -57.31 -36.83 -24.09
C HIS A 582 -57.63 -35.62 -24.96
N GLY A 583 -57.31 -35.68 -26.26
CA GLY A 583 -57.83 -34.83 -27.32
C GLY A 583 -57.26 -35.20 -28.68
N HIS A 584 -58.14 -35.62 -29.60
CA HIS A 584 -57.94 -36.19 -30.93
C HIS A 584 -56.92 -35.50 -31.84
N PRO A 585 -56.32 -36.23 -32.82
CA PRO A 585 -55.32 -35.65 -33.76
C PRO A 585 -55.95 -34.97 -34.98
N ALA A 586 -55.45 -33.78 -35.32
CA ALA A 586 -55.71 -33.12 -36.62
C ALA A 586 -54.40 -33.11 -37.46
N PRO A 587 -54.48 -33.11 -38.81
CA PRO A 587 -53.36 -33.54 -39.66
C PRO A 587 -52.29 -32.49 -39.87
N ARG A 588 -51.04 -32.97 -39.93
CA ARG A 588 -49.85 -32.18 -40.28
C ARG A 588 -49.86 -31.72 -41.72
N GLN A 589 -49.72 -30.47 -41.97
CA GLN A 589 -49.23 -29.89 -43.24
C GLN A 589 -47.73 -29.60 -43.11
N SER A 590 -46.93 -30.31 -43.92
CA SER A 590 -45.49 -30.10 -44.08
C SER A 590 -45.23 -28.92 -45.02
N PHE A 591 -44.55 -27.87 -44.51
CA PHE A 591 -43.92 -26.86 -45.37
C PHE A 591 -42.42 -27.11 -45.39
N THR A 592 -41.92 -27.57 -46.52
CA THR A 592 -40.50 -27.64 -46.87
C THR A 592 -40.13 -26.34 -47.59
N LEU A 593 -39.24 -25.54 -46.99
CA LEU A 593 -38.54 -24.47 -47.65
C LEU A 593 -37.12 -24.88 -47.97
N THR A 594 -36.90 -25.20 -49.25
CA THR A 594 -35.59 -25.33 -49.88
C THR A 594 -35.19 -23.94 -50.39
N SER A 595 -34.05 -23.41 -49.96
CA SER A 595 -33.37 -22.30 -50.68
C SER A 595 -31.91 -22.69 -50.90
N LYS A 596 -31.54 -22.81 -52.14
CA LYS A 596 -30.17 -22.94 -52.66
C LYS A 596 -29.42 -21.61 -52.53
N PRO A 597 -28.10 -21.59 -52.31
CA PRO A 597 -27.31 -20.39 -52.39
C PRO A 597 -26.98 -20.00 -53.84
N ASN A 598 -27.00 -18.72 -54.12
CA ASN A 598 -26.57 -18.11 -55.36
C ASN A 598 -25.17 -17.49 -55.18
N PRO A 599 -24.18 -17.84 -56.05
CA PRO A 599 -22.88 -17.18 -56.06
C PRO A 599 -22.93 -15.92 -56.99
N ASP A 600 -22.05 -14.97 -56.76
CA ASP A 600 -21.72 -13.76 -57.51
C ASP A 600 -22.33 -12.46 -56.96
N THR A 601 -21.49 -11.76 -56.24
CA THR A 601 -21.34 -10.29 -56.36
C THR A 601 -19.99 -9.85 -55.80
N GLU A 602 -19.03 -9.65 -56.69
CA GLU A 602 -17.87 -8.79 -56.49
C GLU A 602 -18.32 -7.34 -56.34
N LEU A 603 -17.84 -6.67 -55.32
CA LEU A 603 -17.85 -5.22 -55.27
C LEU A 603 -16.49 -4.70 -54.82
N THR A 604 -15.79 -4.15 -55.79
CA THR A 604 -14.61 -3.30 -55.71
C THR A 604 -14.85 -2.11 -54.80
N LEU A 605 -13.89 -1.85 -53.92
CA LEU A 605 -13.79 -0.59 -53.20
C LEU A 605 -12.52 0.13 -53.61
N ASP A 606 -12.73 1.24 -54.31
CA ASP A 606 -11.75 2.30 -54.52
C ASP A 606 -11.56 3.15 -53.26
N ARG A 607 -10.31 3.53 -53.04
CA ARG A 607 -9.90 4.58 -52.11
C ARG A 607 -10.03 5.97 -52.76
N PRO A 608 -10.15 7.05 -51.98
CA PRO A 608 -8.95 7.70 -51.46
C PRO A 608 -8.89 7.76 -49.93
#